data_86bad79ce820cde7c345539d6ef97d66
#
_entry.id   86bad79ce820cde7c345539d6ef97d66
#
_cell.length_a   1.000
_cell.length_b   1.000
_cell.length_c   1.000
_cell.angle_alpha   90.00
_cell.angle_beta   90.00
_cell.angle_gamma   90.00
#
_symmetry.space_group_name_H-M   'P 1'
#
loop_
_entity.id
_entity.type
_entity.pdbx_description
1 polymer ?
#
loop_
_entity_poly.entity_id
_entity_poly.type
_entity_poly.pdbx_seq_one_letter_code
_entity_poly.pdbx_strand_id
1 'polypeptide(L)'
;MTVANSLNKIIYADNAATTKIDDDALALMIDLQKNFFTNPSSAYKLSRPLKKILRESRERIAACINAEPQEIIFTSGGTESDNWAIKSVVLANLNERPNIITSAIEHKAILNSCAAMKNLGCSVTTLPVDKFGAVNPADLQKKILPQTKIISVMLANNEVGTIQPIKSLAEIAHAAGKIFHTDAVQAVGHIPVDVKFLGADMLSASAHKFNGPKGIGFLYVRDGLKILPYIDGGAQEFSRRAGTENIPAIAAMALALEKNCRDIKINAEKLSTYAKILLDCLTDNGVDFIINGGKNRLPGHLSLSFKDCDGEALMHRLDLKNICVSTGSACNSQQTKISHVLQALKIPEDYIRGTIRITFGKENSCDDAKIIGKNLTK
;
A
#
# COMPACT_ATOMS: atom_id res chain seq x y z
N MET A 1 16.61 -0.27 -27.25
CA MET A 1 17.72 0.47 -26.66
C MET A 1 18.01 -0.12 -25.29
N THR A 2 19.08 -0.86 -25.13
CA THR A 2 19.56 -1.43 -23.87
C THR A 2 20.35 -0.35 -23.16
N VAL A 3 19.73 0.30 -22.16
CA VAL A 3 20.44 1.21 -21.23
C VAL A 3 21.09 0.36 -20.14
N ALA A 4 21.99 -0.52 -20.51
CA ALA A 4 22.74 -1.32 -19.58
C ALA A 4 24.22 -1.18 -19.94
N ASN A 5 24.88 -0.16 -19.40
CA ASN A 5 26.35 -0.18 -19.30
C ASN A 5 26.86 0.70 -18.18
N SER A 6 27.65 0.07 -17.30
CA SER A 6 28.57 0.64 -16.28
C SER A 6 27.95 1.42 -15.12
N LEU A 7 26.78 1.01 -14.61
CA LEU A 7 26.35 1.49 -13.31
C LEU A 7 27.11 0.71 -12.23
N ASN A 8 27.90 1.38 -11.39
CA ASN A 8 28.28 0.86 -10.08
C ASN A 8 27.01 0.28 -9.42
N LYS A 9 27.15 -0.78 -8.62
CA LYS A 9 26.01 -1.45 -7.96
C LYS A 9 25.04 -0.40 -7.38
N ILE A 10 23.80 -0.39 -7.87
CA ILE A 10 22.74 0.48 -7.34
C ILE A 10 22.18 -0.18 -6.07
N ILE A 11 22.08 0.58 -4.99
CA ILE A 11 21.39 0.17 -3.76
C ILE A 11 20.01 0.79 -3.79
N TYR A 12 19.00 -0.03 -4.12
CA TYR A 12 17.61 0.43 -4.13
C TYR A 12 16.95 0.19 -2.76
N ALA A 13 16.75 1.25 -2.00
CA ALA A 13 16.16 1.24 -0.67
C ALA A 13 14.90 2.14 -0.58
N ASP A 14 14.09 2.13 -1.65
CA ASP A 14 12.81 2.84 -1.74
C ASP A 14 11.65 1.90 -2.15
N ASN A 15 11.61 0.70 -1.54
CA ASN A 15 10.63 -0.33 -1.86
C ASN A 15 9.19 0.06 -1.49
N ALA A 16 8.98 1.02 -0.59
CA ALA A 16 7.65 1.57 -0.32
C ALA A 16 7.10 2.43 -1.47
N ALA A 17 7.95 2.98 -2.34
CA ALA A 17 7.49 3.67 -3.54
C ALA A 17 7.05 2.68 -4.62
N THR A 18 7.89 1.70 -4.95
CA THR A 18 7.60 0.57 -5.85
C THR A 18 8.67 -0.50 -5.66
N THR A 19 8.37 -1.74 -5.98
CA THR A 19 9.35 -2.84 -5.92
C THR A 19 9.77 -3.28 -7.32
N LYS A 20 10.95 -3.92 -7.42
CA LYS A 20 11.33 -4.67 -8.62
C LYS A 20 10.35 -5.83 -8.80
N ILE A 21 9.90 -6.05 -10.04
CA ILE A 21 9.07 -7.22 -10.34
C ILE A 21 9.86 -8.51 -10.10
N ASP A 22 9.20 -9.53 -9.56
CA ASP A 22 9.77 -10.87 -9.38
C ASP A 22 10.08 -11.47 -10.76
N ASP A 23 11.27 -12.09 -10.91
CA ASP A 23 11.74 -12.57 -12.20
C ASP A 23 10.85 -13.69 -12.77
N ASP A 24 10.30 -14.59 -11.92
CA ASP A 24 9.37 -15.64 -12.36
C ASP A 24 8.01 -15.04 -12.74
N ALA A 25 7.55 -14.03 -12.00
CA ALA A 25 6.33 -13.31 -12.32
C ALA A 25 6.45 -12.56 -13.66
N LEU A 26 7.61 -11.97 -13.94
CA LEU A 26 7.88 -11.32 -15.22
C LEU A 26 7.92 -12.35 -16.36
N ALA A 27 8.61 -13.47 -16.16
CA ALA A 27 8.68 -14.55 -17.17
C ALA A 27 7.29 -15.09 -17.50
N LEU A 28 6.46 -15.36 -16.49
CA LEU A 28 5.07 -15.78 -16.66
C LEU A 28 4.25 -14.75 -17.44
N MET A 29 4.38 -13.46 -17.09
CA MET A 29 3.66 -12.39 -17.78
C MET A 29 4.02 -12.31 -19.25
N ILE A 30 5.30 -12.44 -19.60
CA ILE A 30 5.80 -12.41 -20.97
C ILE A 30 5.28 -13.63 -21.75
N ASP A 31 5.33 -14.82 -21.16
CA ASP A 31 4.84 -16.05 -21.79
C ASP A 31 3.34 -15.94 -22.11
N LEU A 32 2.54 -15.54 -21.14
CA LEU A 32 1.10 -15.36 -21.31
C LEU A 32 0.77 -14.28 -22.36
N GLN A 33 1.50 -13.18 -22.38
CA GLN A 33 1.30 -12.12 -23.36
C GLN A 33 1.61 -12.57 -24.80
N LYS A 34 2.58 -13.46 -24.97
CA LYS A 34 2.98 -13.97 -26.30
C LYS A 34 2.08 -15.10 -26.79
N ASN A 35 1.76 -16.05 -25.92
CA ASN A 35 1.17 -17.32 -26.32
C ASN A 35 -0.34 -17.43 -26.07
N PHE A 36 -0.92 -16.51 -25.23
CA PHE A 36 -2.31 -16.54 -24.82
C PHE A 36 -2.98 -15.18 -25.03
N PHE A 37 -3.06 -14.75 -26.29
CA PHE A 37 -3.49 -13.40 -26.69
C PHE A 37 -5.00 -13.25 -26.91
N THR A 38 -5.78 -14.31 -26.70
CA THR A 38 -7.22 -14.28 -26.99
C THR A 38 -8.04 -13.66 -25.84
N ASN A 39 -9.26 -13.22 -26.16
CA ASN A 39 -10.17 -12.70 -25.13
C ASN A 39 -10.72 -13.85 -24.27
N PRO A 40 -10.61 -13.80 -22.96
CA PRO A 40 -11.12 -14.85 -22.05
C PRO A 40 -12.64 -15.05 -22.15
N SER A 41 -13.41 -14.01 -22.53
CA SER A 41 -14.86 -14.11 -22.69
C SER A 41 -15.30 -14.88 -23.93
N SER A 42 -14.39 -15.12 -24.89
CA SER A 42 -14.72 -15.82 -26.13
C SER A 42 -15.08 -17.29 -25.90
N ALA A 43 -15.96 -17.81 -26.77
CA ALA A 43 -16.48 -19.17 -26.63
C ALA A 43 -15.57 -20.27 -27.21
N TYR A 44 -14.63 -19.90 -28.09
CA TYR A 44 -13.78 -20.89 -28.80
C TYR A 44 -12.72 -21.52 -27.89
N LYS A 45 -12.24 -22.70 -28.31
CA LYS A 45 -11.33 -23.56 -27.52
C LYS A 45 -10.05 -22.85 -27.06
N LEU A 46 -9.51 -21.93 -27.88
CA LEU A 46 -8.26 -21.20 -27.59
C LEU A 46 -8.36 -20.30 -26.34
N SER A 47 -9.55 -19.85 -25.99
CA SER A 47 -9.77 -19.01 -24.79
C SER A 47 -9.98 -19.78 -23.49
N ARG A 48 -10.17 -21.11 -23.55
CA ARG A 48 -10.42 -21.92 -22.35
C ARG A 48 -9.26 -21.88 -21.32
N PRO A 49 -7.97 -21.95 -21.74
CA PRO A 49 -6.86 -21.83 -20.80
C PRO A 49 -6.87 -20.50 -20.04
N LEU A 50 -7.24 -19.40 -20.69
CA LEU A 50 -7.29 -18.08 -20.09
C LEU A 50 -8.35 -17.98 -18.97
N LYS A 51 -9.52 -18.60 -19.18
CA LYS A 51 -10.55 -18.69 -18.13
C LYS A 51 -10.05 -19.46 -16.91
N LYS A 52 -9.29 -20.54 -17.15
CA LYS A 52 -8.67 -21.33 -16.09
C LYS A 52 -7.63 -20.50 -15.33
N ILE A 53 -6.71 -19.84 -16.04
CA ILE A 53 -5.66 -18.99 -15.45
C ILE A 53 -6.28 -17.87 -14.61
N LEU A 54 -7.31 -17.19 -15.10
CA LEU A 54 -8.01 -16.13 -14.39
C LEU A 54 -8.60 -16.64 -13.07
N ARG A 55 -9.30 -17.79 -13.12
CA ARG A 55 -9.87 -18.42 -11.92
C ARG A 55 -8.79 -18.83 -10.91
N GLU A 56 -7.76 -19.55 -11.34
CA GLU A 56 -6.67 -20.01 -10.45
C GLU A 56 -5.89 -18.84 -9.85
N SER A 57 -5.69 -17.77 -10.61
CA SER A 57 -5.06 -16.55 -10.09
C SER A 57 -5.90 -15.92 -8.97
N ARG A 58 -7.21 -15.87 -9.14
CA ARG A 58 -8.14 -15.36 -8.15
C ARG A 58 -8.16 -16.22 -6.88
N GLU A 59 -8.18 -17.55 -7.04
CA GLU A 59 -8.09 -18.53 -5.95
C GLU A 59 -6.80 -18.35 -5.13
N ARG A 60 -5.64 -18.19 -5.79
CA ARG A 60 -4.35 -17.95 -5.12
C ARG A 60 -4.34 -16.65 -4.33
N ILE A 61 -4.83 -15.56 -4.91
CA ILE A 61 -4.89 -14.26 -4.23
C ILE A 61 -5.82 -14.34 -3.01
N ALA A 62 -7.00 -14.95 -3.16
CA ALA A 62 -7.95 -15.15 -2.07
C ALA A 62 -7.32 -15.94 -0.91
N ALA A 63 -6.63 -17.04 -1.22
CA ALA A 63 -5.92 -17.84 -0.22
C ALA A 63 -4.85 -17.04 0.54
N CYS A 64 -4.15 -16.12 -0.13
CA CYS A 64 -3.11 -15.29 0.50
C CYS A 64 -3.63 -14.33 1.58
N ILE A 65 -4.93 -13.99 1.57
CA ILE A 65 -5.55 -13.06 2.52
C ILE A 65 -6.72 -13.68 3.30
N ASN A 66 -6.89 -14.99 3.24
CA ASN A 66 -7.99 -15.75 3.86
C ASN A 66 -9.39 -15.27 3.41
N ALA A 67 -9.53 -14.97 2.11
CA ALA A 67 -10.78 -14.59 1.44
C ALA A 67 -11.34 -15.75 0.60
N GLU A 68 -12.61 -15.59 0.15
CA GLU A 68 -13.18 -16.44 -0.87
C GLU A 68 -12.90 -15.87 -2.28
N PRO A 69 -12.74 -16.71 -3.32
CA PRO A 69 -12.39 -16.21 -4.66
C PRO A 69 -13.35 -15.15 -5.22
N GLN A 70 -14.66 -15.27 -4.96
CA GLN A 70 -15.67 -14.31 -5.44
C GLN A 70 -15.61 -12.94 -4.74
N GLU A 71 -14.84 -12.83 -3.67
CA GLU A 71 -14.61 -11.58 -2.93
C GLU A 71 -13.47 -10.75 -3.53
N ILE A 72 -12.67 -11.32 -4.45
CA ILE A 72 -11.56 -10.64 -5.10
C ILE A 72 -12.01 -10.04 -6.42
N ILE A 73 -11.80 -8.75 -6.63
CA ILE A 73 -12.12 -8.03 -7.86
C ILE A 73 -10.86 -7.35 -8.36
N PHE A 74 -10.48 -7.62 -9.61
CA PHE A 74 -9.28 -7.04 -10.20
C PHE A 74 -9.47 -5.58 -10.58
N THR A 75 -8.46 -4.76 -10.27
CA THR A 75 -8.40 -3.33 -10.55
C THR A 75 -7.08 -2.96 -11.21
N SER A 76 -6.91 -1.71 -11.65
CA SER A 76 -5.63 -1.22 -12.16
C SER A 76 -4.58 -0.95 -11.06
N GLY A 77 -4.95 -1.04 -9.77
CA GLY A 77 -4.06 -0.80 -8.63
C GLY A 77 -4.77 -0.22 -7.43
N GLY A 78 -4.01 0.09 -6.38
CA GLY A 78 -4.54 0.59 -5.11
C GLY A 78 -5.38 1.86 -5.26
N THR A 79 -4.95 2.81 -6.09
CA THR A 79 -5.70 4.06 -6.30
C THR A 79 -7.11 3.81 -6.86
N GLU A 80 -7.29 2.89 -7.81
CA GLU A 80 -8.61 2.51 -8.30
C GLU A 80 -9.42 1.85 -7.19
N SER A 81 -8.82 0.91 -6.46
CA SER A 81 -9.48 0.18 -5.37
C SER A 81 -9.95 1.11 -4.26
N ASP A 82 -9.12 2.05 -3.80
CA ASP A 82 -9.44 3.04 -2.78
C ASP A 82 -10.57 3.98 -3.21
N ASN A 83 -10.48 4.51 -4.44
CA ASN A 83 -11.53 5.35 -4.99
C ASN A 83 -12.85 4.60 -5.10
N TRP A 84 -12.79 3.33 -5.55
CA TRP A 84 -13.99 2.52 -5.67
C TRP A 84 -14.63 2.24 -4.32
N ALA A 85 -13.86 1.81 -3.33
CA ALA A 85 -14.35 1.55 -1.98
C ALA A 85 -15.08 2.77 -1.39
N ILE A 86 -14.48 3.95 -1.46
CA ILE A 86 -15.10 5.19 -0.94
C ILE A 86 -16.31 5.59 -1.77
N LYS A 87 -16.15 5.73 -3.08
CA LYS A 87 -17.18 6.30 -3.96
C LYS A 87 -18.42 5.40 -4.08
N SER A 88 -18.25 4.07 -4.15
CA SER A 88 -19.39 3.17 -4.28
C SER A 88 -20.35 3.24 -3.09
N VAL A 89 -19.81 3.29 -1.88
CA VAL A 89 -20.63 3.39 -0.66
C VAL A 89 -21.28 4.76 -0.54
N VAL A 90 -20.53 5.81 -0.82
CA VAL A 90 -21.02 7.20 -0.70
C VAL A 90 -22.10 7.48 -1.74
N LEU A 91 -21.87 7.13 -3.02
CA LEU A 91 -22.83 7.40 -4.08
C LEU A 91 -24.14 6.60 -3.91
N ALA A 92 -24.07 5.39 -3.36
CA ALA A 92 -25.25 4.59 -3.01
C ALA A 92 -26.11 5.22 -1.91
N ASN A 93 -25.55 6.14 -1.12
CA ASN A 93 -26.21 6.77 0.03
C ASN A 93 -26.27 8.31 -0.09
N LEU A 94 -26.10 8.88 -1.28
CA LEU A 94 -25.90 10.32 -1.47
C LEU A 94 -27.07 11.16 -0.92
N ASN A 95 -28.29 10.69 -1.07
CA ASN A 95 -29.51 11.36 -0.60
C ASN A 95 -29.57 11.51 0.94
N GLU A 96 -28.79 10.71 1.68
CA GLU A 96 -28.73 10.76 3.14
C GLU A 96 -27.62 11.69 3.67
N ARG A 97 -26.95 12.43 2.79
CA ARG A 97 -25.79 13.27 3.12
C ARG A 97 -24.75 12.52 3.94
N PRO A 98 -24.16 11.44 3.39
CA PRO A 98 -23.35 10.51 4.14
C PRO A 98 -22.11 11.18 4.73
N ASN A 99 -21.66 10.64 5.88
CA ASN A 99 -20.36 10.96 6.47
C ASN A 99 -19.36 9.84 6.17
N ILE A 100 -18.13 10.24 5.86
CA ILE A 100 -16.95 9.38 5.71
C ILE A 100 -16.05 9.65 6.90
N ILE A 101 -15.57 8.61 7.57
CA ILE A 101 -14.50 8.72 8.57
C ILE A 101 -13.22 8.16 7.98
N THR A 102 -12.11 8.91 8.12
CA THR A 102 -10.79 8.48 7.64
C THR A 102 -9.69 8.99 8.57
N SER A 103 -8.44 8.51 8.44
CA SER A 103 -7.34 8.98 9.29
C SER A 103 -6.61 10.20 8.70
N ALA A 104 -5.86 10.90 9.55
CA ALA A 104 -5.05 12.05 9.12
C ALA A 104 -3.82 11.64 8.28
N ILE A 105 -3.47 10.37 8.25
CA ILE A 105 -2.24 9.86 7.63
C ILE A 105 -2.47 8.97 6.41
N GLU A 106 -3.65 9.01 5.83
CA GLU A 106 -4.01 8.22 4.66
C GLU A 106 -3.19 8.58 3.41
N HIS A 107 -3.11 7.62 2.50
CA HIS A 107 -2.60 7.89 1.15
C HIS A 107 -3.49 8.91 0.41
N LYS A 108 -2.89 9.66 -0.52
CA LYS A 108 -3.61 10.68 -1.32
C LYS A 108 -4.82 10.11 -2.09
N ALA A 109 -4.81 8.83 -2.45
CA ALA A 109 -5.95 8.17 -3.10
C ALA A 109 -7.22 8.23 -2.23
N ILE A 110 -7.10 7.98 -0.92
CA ILE A 110 -8.20 8.11 0.05
C ILE A 110 -8.53 9.59 0.31
N LEU A 111 -7.53 10.41 0.67
CA LEU A 111 -7.77 11.81 1.03
C LEU A 111 -8.44 12.59 -0.12
N ASN A 112 -7.98 12.41 -1.34
CA ASN A 112 -8.53 13.11 -2.50
C ASN A 112 -9.89 12.53 -2.92
N SER A 113 -10.12 11.21 -2.75
CA SER A 113 -11.45 10.61 -2.96
C SER A 113 -12.46 11.18 -1.97
N CYS A 114 -12.09 11.28 -0.68
CA CYS A 114 -12.93 11.91 0.34
C CYS A 114 -13.20 13.40 0.02
N ALA A 115 -12.17 14.14 -0.42
CA ALA A 115 -12.33 15.53 -0.81
C ALA A 115 -13.28 15.70 -2.02
N ALA A 116 -13.19 14.81 -3.01
CA ALA A 116 -14.11 14.81 -4.15
C ALA A 116 -15.57 14.56 -3.71
N MET A 117 -15.80 13.69 -2.74
CA MET A 117 -17.14 13.42 -2.21
C MET A 117 -17.72 14.61 -1.42
N LYS A 118 -16.89 15.45 -0.79
CA LYS A 118 -17.35 16.69 -0.17
C LYS A 118 -18.05 17.63 -1.18
N ASN A 119 -17.57 17.69 -2.42
CA ASN A 119 -18.18 18.50 -3.47
C ASN A 119 -19.59 18.01 -3.85
N LEU A 120 -19.96 16.77 -3.46
CA LEU A 120 -21.29 16.20 -3.63
C LEU A 120 -22.15 16.30 -2.36
N GLY A 121 -21.74 17.09 -1.37
CA GLY A 121 -22.49 17.31 -0.14
C GLY A 121 -22.23 16.32 0.99
N CYS A 122 -21.22 15.46 0.87
CA CYS A 122 -20.82 14.53 1.93
C CYS A 122 -19.99 15.25 3.00
N SER A 123 -20.09 14.79 4.25
CA SER A 123 -19.17 15.23 5.31
C SER A 123 -18.00 14.27 5.45
N VAL A 124 -16.84 14.76 5.86
CA VAL A 124 -15.64 13.95 6.13
C VAL A 124 -15.12 14.27 7.52
N THR A 125 -15.02 13.26 8.35
CA THR A 125 -14.45 13.32 9.68
C THR A 125 -13.06 12.69 9.66
N THR A 126 -12.05 13.45 10.10
CA THR A 126 -10.68 12.96 10.17
C THR A 126 -10.35 12.53 11.60
N LEU A 127 -9.84 11.31 11.74
CA LEU A 127 -9.29 10.78 13.00
C LEU A 127 -7.87 11.28 13.18
N PRO A 128 -7.54 11.85 14.34
CA PRO A 128 -6.16 12.16 14.69
C PRO A 128 -5.38 10.87 14.90
N VAL A 129 -4.07 11.00 14.89
CA VAL A 129 -3.13 9.94 15.28
C VAL A 129 -2.28 10.42 16.45
N ASP A 130 -1.73 9.48 17.19
CA ASP A 130 -0.74 9.76 18.22
C ASP A 130 0.63 10.11 17.62
N LYS A 131 1.62 10.41 18.44
CA LYS A 131 3.00 10.70 18.01
C LYS A 131 3.70 9.55 17.30
N PHE A 132 3.13 8.35 17.33
CA PHE A 132 3.61 7.17 16.64
C PHE A 132 2.84 6.88 15.34
N GLY A 133 1.86 7.72 15.02
CA GLY A 133 1.03 7.56 13.84
C GLY A 133 -0.06 6.50 13.99
N ALA A 134 -0.43 6.11 15.21
CA ALA A 134 -1.51 5.16 15.45
C ALA A 134 -2.84 5.88 15.72
N VAL A 135 -3.92 5.39 15.13
CA VAL A 135 -5.30 5.81 15.42
C VAL A 135 -5.74 5.18 16.74
N ASN A 136 -6.30 6.00 17.64
CA ASN A 136 -6.89 5.48 18.87
C ASN A 136 -8.33 4.99 18.62
N PRO A 137 -8.65 3.71 18.86
CA PRO A 137 -10.02 3.18 18.69
C PRO A 137 -11.09 3.96 19.47
N ALA A 138 -10.77 4.49 20.65
CA ALA A 138 -11.70 5.31 21.43
C ALA A 138 -12.07 6.63 20.73
N ASP A 139 -11.17 7.19 19.91
CA ASP A 139 -11.48 8.40 19.13
C ASP A 139 -12.43 8.08 17.95
N LEU A 140 -12.29 6.91 17.34
CA LEU A 140 -13.26 6.44 16.35
C LEU A 140 -14.65 6.32 16.97
N GLN A 141 -14.78 5.64 18.11
CA GLN A 141 -16.05 5.42 18.78
C GLN A 141 -16.80 6.74 19.07
N LYS A 142 -16.07 7.78 19.50
CA LYS A 142 -16.64 9.11 19.77
C LYS A 142 -17.06 9.89 18.52
N LYS A 143 -16.49 9.57 17.36
CA LYS A 143 -16.66 10.34 16.12
C LYS A 143 -17.66 9.70 15.13
N ILE A 144 -18.15 8.49 15.39
CA ILE A 144 -19.17 7.87 14.55
C ILE A 144 -20.48 8.65 14.71
N LEU A 145 -21.04 9.06 13.58
CA LEU A 145 -22.31 9.78 13.48
C LEU A 145 -23.41 8.84 12.93
N PRO A 146 -24.69 9.11 13.16
CA PRO A 146 -25.78 8.34 12.55
C PRO A 146 -25.62 8.22 11.02
N GLN A 147 -25.26 9.30 10.34
CA GLN A 147 -25.07 9.39 8.89
C GLN A 147 -23.70 8.82 8.42
N THR A 148 -22.81 8.38 9.31
CA THR A 148 -21.59 7.70 8.89
C THR A 148 -21.95 6.43 8.10
N LYS A 149 -21.38 6.26 6.91
CA LYS A 149 -21.61 5.09 6.05
C LYS A 149 -20.36 4.22 5.90
N ILE A 150 -19.21 4.85 5.85
CA ILE A 150 -17.92 4.15 5.68
C ILE A 150 -16.86 4.74 6.59
N ILE A 151 -16.04 3.87 7.13
CA ILE A 151 -14.82 4.17 7.88
C ILE A 151 -13.67 3.57 7.09
N SER A 152 -12.68 4.39 6.73
CA SER A 152 -11.52 3.96 5.97
C SER A 152 -10.24 4.34 6.70
N VAL A 153 -9.49 3.34 7.14
CA VAL A 153 -8.18 3.52 7.82
C VAL A 153 -7.19 2.55 7.21
N MET A 154 -6.05 3.06 6.74
CA MET A 154 -5.01 2.24 6.14
C MET A 154 -4.44 1.22 7.13
N LEU A 155 -4.08 0.02 6.65
CA LEU A 155 -3.51 -1.04 7.50
C LEU A 155 -2.08 -0.70 7.93
N ALA A 156 -1.27 -0.16 7.02
CA ALA A 156 0.09 0.27 7.31
C ALA A 156 0.44 1.55 6.54
N ASN A 157 1.09 2.49 7.21
CA ASN A 157 1.41 3.77 6.59
C ASN A 157 2.65 3.68 5.69
N ASN A 158 2.57 4.25 4.51
CA ASN A 158 3.61 4.22 3.48
C ASN A 158 4.83 5.13 3.76
N GLU A 159 4.72 6.07 4.71
CA GLU A 159 5.82 6.99 5.06
C GLU A 159 6.55 6.56 6.32
N VAL A 160 5.83 6.21 7.38
CA VAL A 160 6.41 5.87 8.70
C VAL A 160 6.34 4.38 9.05
N GLY A 161 5.63 3.59 8.23
CA GLY A 161 5.53 2.15 8.39
C GLY A 161 4.61 1.68 9.52
N THR A 162 4.02 2.57 10.31
CA THR A 162 3.17 2.22 11.46
C THR A 162 1.98 1.36 11.03
N ILE A 163 1.78 0.24 11.72
CA ILE A 163 0.66 -0.69 11.53
C ILE A 163 -0.49 -0.26 12.44
N GLN A 164 -1.69 -0.14 11.87
CA GLN A 164 -2.89 0.31 12.57
C GLN A 164 -3.64 -0.83 13.28
N PRO A 165 -4.38 -0.55 14.36
CA PRO A 165 -5.17 -1.53 15.10
C PRO A 165 -6.49 -1.85 14.38
N ILE A 166 -6.41 -2.34 13.13
CA ILE A 166 -7.56 -2.51 12.22
C ILE A 166 -8.67 -3.35 12.83
N LYS A 167 -8.35 -4.48 13.48
CA LYS A 167 -9.35 -5.34 14.10
C LYS A 167 -10.25 -4.56 15.08
N SER A 168 -9.65 -3.84 16.01
CA SER A 168 -10.41 -3.05 16.99
C SER A 168 -11.23 -1.93 16.35
N LEU A 169 -10.70 -1.30 15.29
CA LEU A 169 -11.42 -0.27 14.53
C LEU A 169 -12.61 -0.86 13.77
N ALA A 170 -12.44 -2.02 13.13
CA ALA A 170 -13.51 -2.73 12.43
C ALA A 170 -14.60 -3.21 13.38
N GLU A 171 -14.24 -3.76 14.56
CA GLU A 171 -15.19 -4.15 15.60
C GLU A 171 -16.08 -2.98 16.05
N ILE A 172 -15.49 -1.79 16.25
CA ILE A 172 -16.25 -0.57 16.60
C ILE A 172 -17.14 -0.12 15.45
N ALA A 173 -16.66 -0.18 14.20
CA ALA A 173 -17.44 0.15 13.02
C ALA A 173 -18.67 -0.76 12.90
N HIS A 174 -18.48 -2.06 13.02
CA HIS A 174 -19.55 -3.05 12.93
C HIS A 174 -20.56 -2.95 14.06
N ALA A 175 -20.11 -2.70 15.30
CA ALA A 175 -21.00 -2.46 16.42
C ALA A 175 -21.94 -1.26 16.18
N ALA A 176 -21.50 -0.28 15.35
CA ALA A 176 -22.31 0.85 14.93
C ALA A 176 -23.04 0.64 13.58
N GLY A 177 -22.97 -0.56 12.98
CA GLY A 177 -23.59 -0.88 11.68
C GLY A 177 -22.96 -0.14 10.50
N LYS A 178 -21.63 0.14 10.57
CA LYS A 178 -20.90 0.88 9.53
C LYS A 178 -19.97 -0.03 8.74
N ILE A 179 -19.74 0.32 7.47
CA ILE A 179 -18.80 -0.39 6.58
C ILE A 179 -17.38 0.01 6.94
N PHE A 180 -16.48 -0.98 7.02
CA PHE A 180 -15.04 -0.76 7.28
C PHE A 180 -14.18 -1.14 6.08
N HIS A 181 -13.45 -0.16 5.56
CA HIS A 181 -12.44 -0.31 4.50
C HIS A 181 -11.04 -0.10 5.06
N THR A 182 -10.07 -0.85 4.52
CA THR A 182 -8.65 -0.62 4.80
C THR A 182 -7.83 -0.56 3.52
N ASP A 183 -7.04 0.50 3.35
CA ASP A 183 -5.94 0.53 2.38
C ASP A 183 -4.81 -0.36 2.93
N ALA A 184 -4.65 -1.55 2.36
CA ALA A 184 -3.62 -2.51 2.73
C ALA A 184 -2.48 -2.58 1.69
N VAL A 185 -2.35 -1.59 0.83
CA VAL A 185 -1.37 -1.55 -0.26
C VAL A 185 0.06 -1.75 0.23
N GLN A 186 0.40 -1.23 1.42
CA GLN A 186 1.74 -1.41 2.01
C GLN A 186 1.86 -2.68 2.86
N ALA A 187 0.76 -3.35 3.18
CA ALA A 187 0.75 -4.49 4.11
C ALA A 187 0.70 -5.84 3.40
N VAL A 188 -0.10 -5.95 2.35
CA VAL A 188 -0.29 -7.20 1.59
C VAL A 188 1.05 -7.68 1.03
N GLY A 189 1.40 -8.94 1.32
CA GLY A 189 2.67 -9.56 0.92
C GLY A 189 3.89 -9.17 1.78
N HIS A 190 3.73 -8.29 2.78
CA HIS A 190 4.81 -7.88 3.70
C HIS A 190 4.60 -8.33 5.14
N ILE A 191 3.34 -8.38 5.57
CA ILE A 191 2.93 -8.92 6.86
C ILE A 191 1.74 -9.87 6.65
N PRO A 192 1.42 -10.77 7.59
CA PRO A 192 0.22 -11.58 7.50
C PRO A 192 -1.04 -10.70 7.43
N VAL A 193 -1.86 -10.92 6.41
CA VAL A 193 -3.15 -10.24 6.22
C VAL A 193 -4.22 -11.32 6.14
N ASP A 194 -5.15 -11.29 7.10
CA ASP A 194 -6.31 -12.17 7.18
C ASP A 194 -7.55 -11.28 7.28
N VAL A 195 -8.33 -11.20 6.19
CA VAL A 195 -9.48 -10.29 6.13
C VAL A 195 -10.58 -10.65 7.11
N LYS A 196 -10.73 -11.95 7.42
CA LYS A 196 -11.71 -12.44 8.40
C LYS A 196 -11.29 -12.06 9.83
N PHE A 197 -9.99 -12.21 10.15
CA PHE A 197 -9.44 -11.79 11.45
C PHE A 197 -9.46 -10.27 11.64
N LEU A 198 -9.14 -9.51 10.59
CA LEU A 198 -9.16 -8.05 10.61
C LEU A 198 -10.58 -7.48 10.67
N GLY A 199 -11.58 -8.24 10.22
CA GLY A 199 -12.95 -7.76 10.11
C GLY A 199 -13.13 -6.69 9.02
N ALA A 200 -12.31 -6.68 7.99
CA ALA A 200 -12.46 -5.73 6.90
C ALA A 200 -13.64 -6.11 6.01
N ASP A 201 -14.48 -5.14 5.66
CA ASP A 201 -15.53 -5.33 4.64
C ASP A 201 -14.98 -5.12 3.23
N MET A 202 -13.99 -4.24 3.09
CA MET A 202 -13.24 -4.01 1.86
C MET A 202 -11.76 -3.80 2.16
N LEU A 203 -10.89 -4.25 1.24
CA LEU A 203 -9.45 -4.09 1.35
C LEU A 203 -8.83 -3.79 -0.02
N SER A 204 -8.01 -2.76 -0.10
CA SER A 204 -7.28 -2.37 -1.31
C SER A 204 -5.87 -2.93 -1.33
N ALA A 205 -5.42 -3.43 -2.50
CA ALA A 205 -4.05 -3.89 -2.72
C ALA A 205 -3.52 -3.49 -4.11
N SER A 206 -2.18 -3.44 -4.23
CA SER A 206 -1.51 -3.05 -5.48
C SER A 206 -0.26 -3.90 -5.72
N ALA A 207 -0.21 -4.59 -6.86
CA ALA A 207 0.81 -5.60 -7.15
C ALA A 207 2.25 -5.09 -7.09
N HIS A 208 2.49 -3.86 -7.55
CA HIS A 208 3.84 -3.29 -7.59
C HIS A 208 4.45 -3.00 -6.19
N LYS A 209 3.71 -3.18 -5.12
CA LYS A 209 4.22 -3.07 -3.76
C LYS A 209 4.76 -4.40 -3.24
N PHE A 210 4.31 -5.53 -3.78
CA PHE A 210 4.76 -6.88 -3.41
C PHE A 210 5.40 -7.65 -4.59
N ASN A 211 6.27 -6.98 -5.33
CA ASN A 211 7.04 -7.55 -6.45
C ASN A 211 6.19 -8.05 -7.63
N GLY A 212 4.96 -7.60 -7.76
CA GLY A 212 4.13 -7.81 -8.94
C GLY A 212 4.28 -6.69 -9.97
N PRO A 213 3.61 -6.79 -11.12
CA PRO A 213 3.65 -5.77 -12.16
C PRO A 213 2.93 -4.48 -11.73
N LYS A 214 3.34 -3.35 -12.33
CA LYS A 214 2.60 -2.09 -12.25
C LYS A 214 1.31 -2.17 -13.06
N GLY A 215 0.30 -1.35 -12.72
CA GLY A 215 -0.94 -1.26 -13.48
C GLY A 215 -1.95 -2.38 -13.21
N ILE A 216 -1.77 -3.12 -12.11
CA ILE A 216 -2.69 -4.15 -11.63
C ILE A 216 -2.76 -4.14 -10.10
N GLY A 217 -3.95 -4.44 -9.56
CA GLY A 217 -4.23 -4.61 -8.14
C GLY A 217 -5.52 -5.36 -7.95
N PHE A 218 -6.04 -5.34 -6.74
CA PHE A 218 -7.35 -5.89 -6.45
C PHE A 218 -8.05 -5.13 -5.32
N LEU A 219 -9.36 -5.18 -5.35
CA LEU A 219 -10.24 -4.82 -4.24
C LEU A 219 -10.84 -6.13 -3.70
N TYR A 220 -10.63 -6.42 -2.42
CA TYR A 220 -11.42 -7.39 -1.67
C TYR A 220 -12.74 -6.73 -1.27
N VAL A 221 -13.83 -7.44 -1.47
CA VAL A 221 -15.19 -7.02 -1.06
C VAL A 221 -15.85 -8.22 -0.40
N ARG A 222 -16.11 -8.13 0.90
CA ARG A 222 -16.74 -9.18 1.69
C ARG A 222 -18.05 -9.65 1.04
N ASP A 223 -18.26 -10.94 1.00
CA ASP A 223 -19.48 -11.52 0.43
C ASP A 223 -20.75 -10.95 1.11
N GLY A 224 -21.78 -10.73 0.31
CA GLY A 224 -23.01 -10.06 0.75
C GLY A 224 -22.93 -8.54 0.83
N LEU A 225 -21.78 -7.89 0.78
CA LEU A 225 -21.69 -6.44 0.72
C LEU A 225 -22.04 -5.93 -0.68
N LYS A 226 -23.07 -5.09 -0.78
CA LYS A 226 -23.49 -4.47 -2.03
C LYS A 226 -22.72 -3.16 -2.24
N ILE A 227 -21.97 -3.10 -3.34
CA ILE A 227 -21.29 -1.89 -3.80
C ILE A 227 -21.74 -1.55 -5.22
N LEU A 228 -21.74 -0.27 -5.57
CA LEU A 228 -22.03 0.15 -6.94
C LEU A 228 -20.85 -0.24 -7.87
N PRO A 229 -21.12 -0.62 -9.13
CA PRO A 229 -20.07 -0.75 -10.13
C PRO A 229 -19.26 0.55 -10.23
N TYR A 230 -17.94 0.39 -10.49
CA TYR A 230 -17.05 1.56 -10.60
C TYR A 230 -16.78 1.96 -12.04
N ILE A 231 -16.68 0.98 -12.92
CA ILE A 231 -16.50 1.18 -14.37
C ILE A 231 -17.63 0.45 -15.06
N ASP A 232 -18.48 1.20 -15.75
CA ASP A 232 -19.61 0.68 -16.49
C ASP A 232 -19.16 0.08 -17.82
N GLY A 233 -19.85 -1.00 -18.27
CA GLY A 233 -19.56 -1.67 -19.55
C GLY A 233 -19.97 -3.13 -19.56
N GLY A 234 -19.08 -4.04 -19.97
CA GLY A 234 -19.33 -5.47 -20.03
C GLY A 234 -19.42 -6.15 -18.65
N ALA A 235 -19.79 -7.43 -18.66
CA ALA A 235 -20.04 -8.20 -17.43
C ALA A 235 -18.79 -8.80 -16.75
N GLN A 236 -17.60 -8.25 -17.03
CA GLN A 236 -16.37 -8.68 -16.37
C GLN A 236 -16.43 -8.43 -14.85
N GLU A 237 -15.59 -9.12 -14.11
CA GLU A 237 -15.51 -8.99 -12.65
C GLU A 237 -16.90 -9.02 -11.97
N PHE A 238 -17.73 -10.00 -12.35
CA PHE A 238 -19.08 -10.19 -11.82
C PHE A 238 -20.02 -8.99 -12.06
N SER A 239 -19.90 -8.31 -13.22
CA SER A 239 -20.62 -7.07 -13.55
C SER A 239 -20.35 -5.89 -12.61
N ARG A 240 -19.23 -5.92 -11.89
CA ARG A 240 -18.84 -4.86 -10.94
C ARG A 240 -17.76 -3.94 -11.51
N ARG A 241 -16.92 -4.45 -12.43
CA ARG A 241 -15.85 -3.66 -13.05
C ARG A 241 -15.61 -4.15 -14.48
N ALA A 242 -16.08 -3.37 -15.43
CA ALA A 242 -15.98 -3.68 -16.84
C ALA A 242 -14.56 -3.51 -17.40
N GLY A 243 -14.34 -4.03 -18.60
CA GLY A 243 -13.06 -4.00 -19.32
C GLY A 243 -12.41 -5.37 -19.39
N THR A 244 -11.83 -5.68 -20.54
CA THR A 244 -11.14 -6.95 -20.78
C THR A 244 -10.04 -7.18 -19.73
N GLU A 245 -10.04 -8.35 -19.11
CA GLU A 245 -9.13 -8.70 -18.02
C GLU A 245 -7.68 -8.79 -18.53
N ASN A 246 -6.77 -8.12 -17.81
CA ASN A 246 -5.33 -8.19 -18.07
C ASN A 246 -4.74 -9.47 -17.46
N ILE A 247 -5.06 -10.61 -18.09
CA ILE A 247 -4.68 -11.94 -17.57
C ILE A 247 -3.18 -12.09 -17.33
N PRO A 248 -2.28 -11.64 -18.24
CA PRO A 248 -0.84 -11.73 -17.98
C PRO A 248 -0.42 -11.02 -16.69
N ALA A 249 -0.92 -9.81 -16.46
CA ALA A 249 -0.61 -9.07 -15.23
C ALA A 249 -1.30 -9.67 -14.00
N ILE A 250 -2.53 -10.19 -14.13
CA ILE A 250 -3.26 -10.85 -13.04
C ILE A 250 -2.51 -12.11 -12.59
N ALA A 251 -2.06 -12.96 -13.51
CA ALA A 251 -1.33 -14.18 -13.19
C ALA A 251 0.03 -13.88 -12.55
N ALA A 252 0.75 -12.89 -13.08
CA ALA A 252 2.01 -12.43 -12.51
C ALA A 252 1.83 -11.83 -11.10
N MET A 253 0.76 -11.06 -10.87
CA MET A 253 0.39 -10.55 -9.53
C MET A 253 0.12 -11.70 -8.56
N ALA A 254 -0.66 -12.70 -8.96
CA ALA A 254 -0.98 -13.85 -8.12
C ALA A 254 0.28 -14.65 -7.72
N LEU A 255 1.18 -14.90 -8.68
CA LEU A 255 2.44 -15.59 -8.41
C LEU A 255 3.35 -14.79 -7.47
N ALA A 256 3.50 -13.49 -7.71
CA ALA A 256 4.31 -12.61 -6.86
C ALA A 256 3.77 -12.56 -5.43
N LEU A 257 2.44 -12.45 -5.26
CA LEU A 257 1.81 -12.43 -3.94
C LEU A 257 2.00 -13.76 -3.19
N GLU A 258 1.73 -14.88 -3.86
CA GLU A 258 1.91 -16.23 -3.28
C GLU A 258 3.35 -16.43 -2.76
N LYS A 259 4.36 -16.05 -3.54
CA LYS A 259 5.77 -16.11 -3.13
C LYS A 259 6.05 -15.23 -1.92
N ASN A 260 5.57 -14.00 -1.91
CA ASN A 260 5.78 -13.10 -0.77
C ASN A 260 5.07 -13.61 0.49
N CYS A 261 3.82 -14.09 0.38
CA CYS A 261 3.07 -14.62 1.52
C CYS A 261 3.72 -15.87 2.12
N ARG A 262 4.25 -16.77 1.28
CA ARG A 262 5.00 -17.94 1.74
C ARG A 262 6.25 -17.55 2.53
N ASP A 263 6.95 -16.50 2.10
CA ASP A 263 8.25 -16.12 2.60
C ASP A 263 8.19 -14.93 3.62
N ILE A 264 7.00 -14.51 4.06
CA ILE A 264 6.78 -13.34 4.96
C ILE A 264 7.71 -13.38 6.18
N LYS A 265 7.76 -14.50 6.91
CA LYS A 265 8.55 -14.60 8.13
C LYS A 265 10.04 -14.43 7.87
N ILE A 266 10.56 -15.12 6.86
CA ILE A 266 11.98 -15.06 6.48
C ILE A 266 12.35 -13.65 6.01
N ASN A 267 11.48 -13.03 5.20
CA ASN A 267 11.70 -11.66 4.72
C ASN A 267 11.64 -10.66 5.87
N ALA A 268 10.67 -10.78 6.78
CA ALA A 268 10.55 -9.89 7.94
C ALA A 268 11.81 -9.93 8.83
N GLU A 269 12.37 -11.11 9.10
CA GLU A 269 13.60 -11.27 9.87
C GLU A 269 14.80 -10.59 9.17
N LYS A 270 14.98 -10.84 7.85
CA LYS A 270 16.04 -10.22 7.05
C LYS A 270 15.93 -8.70 7.04
N LEU A 271 14.75 -8.17 6.70
CA LEU A 271 14.52 -6.74 6.57
C LEU A 271 14.68 -6.01 7.91
N SER A 272 14.25 -6.63 9.02
CA SER A 272 14.46 -6.12 10.37
C SER A 272 15.96 -6.10 10.74
N THR A 273 16.72 -7.10 10.30
CA THR A 273 18.18 -7.14 10.49
C THR A 273 18.86 -5.99 9.74
N TYR A 274 18.46 -5.70 8.49
CA TYR A 274 19.03 -4.58 7.72
C TYR A 274 18.71 -3.24 8.39
N ALA A 275 17.47 -3.06 8.85
CA ALA A 275 17.07 -1.86 9.58
C ALA A 275 17.90 -1.69 10.86
N LYS A 276 18.13 -2.77 11.63
CA LYS A 276 18.94 -2.74 12.83
C LYS A 276 20.39 -2.34 12.54
N ILE A 277 21.03 -2.96 11.53
CA ILE A 277 22.42 -2.63 11.12
C ILE A 277 22.56 -1.14 10.79
N LEU A 278 21.59 -0.59 10.06
CA LEU A 278 21.57 0.84 9.74
C LEU A 278 21.49 1.70 11.00
N LEU A 279 20.53 1.40 11.88
CA LEU A 279 20.29 2.17 13.11
C LEU A 279 21.49 2.09 14.06
N ASP A 280 22.07 0.89 14.25
CA ASP A 280 23.28 0.71 15.04
C ASP A 280 24.43 1.57 14.49
N CYS A 281 24.64 1.57 13.15
CA CYS A 281 25.65 2.39 12.51
C CYS A 281 25.49 3.89 12.78
N LEU A 282 24.26 4.42 12.73
CA LEU A 282 23.98 5.83 13.02
C LEU A 282 24.23 6.16 14.50
N THR A 283 23.77 5.29 15.39
CA THR A 283 23.91 5.45 16.84
C THR A 283 25.37 5.41 17.28
N ASP A 284 26.14 4.43 16.79
CA ASP A 284 27.56 4.26 17.12
C ASP A 284 28.42 5.44 16.63
N ASN A 285 27.98 6.16 15.62
CA ASN A 285 28.65 7.37 15.11
C ASN A 285 28.08 8.68 15.69
N GLY A 286 27.21 8.61 16.69
CA GLY A 286 26.69 9.79 17.41
C GLY A 286 25.81 10.70 16.55
N VAL A 287 25.14 10.18 15.52
CA VAL A 287 24.23 10.95 14.67
C VAL A 287 22.97 11.31 15.47
N ASP A 288 22.58 12.57 15.43
CA ASP A 288 21.36 13.05 16.09
C ASP A 288 20.16 12.88 15.16
N PHE A 289 19.31 11.89 15.43
CA PHE A 289 18.15 11.56 14.63
C PHE A 289 16.99 11.02 15.49
N ILE A 290 15.79 11.10 14.96
CA ILE A 290 14.60 10.45 15.52
C ILE A 290 14.04 9.46 14.51
N ILE A 291 13.47 8.37 15.03
CA ILE A 291 12.75 7.38 14.24
C ILE A 291 11.27 7.72 14.29
N ASN A 292 10.70 8.11 13.15
CA ASN A 292 9.28 8.41 13.05
C ASN A 292 8.45 7.12 13.04
N GLY A 293 7.26 7.19 13.64
CA GLY A 293 6.37 6.03 13.76
C GLY A 293 6.61 5.15 14.99
N GLY A 294 5.74 4.18 15.19
CA GLY A 294 5.75 3.28 16.36
C GLY A 294 6.72 2.11 16.23
N LYS A 295 6.86 1.34 17.32
CA LYS A 295 7.59 0.07 17.30
C LYS A 295 6.86 -0.99 16.46
N ASN A 296 5.52 -0.96 16.46
CA ASN A 296 4.70 -1.82 15.60
C ASN A 296 4.68 -1.24 14.19
N ARG A 297 5.62 -1.66 13.36
CA ARG A 297 5.82 -1.15 11.99
C ARG A 297 6.17 -2.26 11.01
N LEU A 298 6.05 -1.97 9.73
CA LEU A 298 6.48 -2.85 8.65
C LEU A 298 7.97 -3.19 8.77
N PRO A 299 8.37 -4.45 8.59
CA PRO A 299 9.78 -4.86 8.62
C PRO A 299 10.61 -4.09 7.59
N GLY A 300 11.79 -3.61 8.01
CA GLY A 300 12.70 -2.90 7.10
C GLY A 300 12.26 -1.51 6.67
N HIS A 301 11.16 -0.99 7.23
CA HIS A 301 10.63 0.34 6.91
C HIS A 301 11.10 1.35 7.96
N LEU A 302 11.93 2.30 7.55
CA LEU A 302 12.46 3.35 8.39
C LEU A 302 12.10 4.73 7.83
N SER A 303 11.54 5.58 8.69
CA SER A 303 11.42 7.02 8.48
C SER A 303 12.31 7.70 9.51
N LEU A 304 13.37 8.35 9.06
CA LEU A 304 14.39 8.95 9.90
C LEU A 304 14.43 10.46 9.68
N SER A 305 14.33 11.22 10.75
CA SER A 305 14.45 12.68 10.74
C SER A 305 15.76 13.08 11.40
N PHE A 306 16.63 13.75 10.67
CA PHE A 306 17.93 14.21 11.13
C PHE A 306 17.85 15.67 11.55
N LYS A 307 18.45 15.99 12.70
CA LYS A 307 18.44 17.35 13.27
C LYS A 307 19.13 18.34 12.34
N ASP A 308 18.52 19.52 12.16
CA ASP A 308 19.03 20.64 11.39
C ASP A 308 19.50 20.29 9.95
N CYS A 309 18.93 19.21 9.39
CA CYS A 309 19.24 18.72 8.04
C CYS A 309 18.12 19.04 7.04
N ASP A 310 18.48 18.95 5.76
CA ASP A 310 17.55 18.98 4.62
C ASP A 310 17.45 17.60 3.99
N GLY A 311 16.27 16.98 4.04
CA GLY A 311 16.00 15.63 3.52
C GLY A 311 16.18 15.51 2.01
N GLU A 312 15.90 16.56 1.23
CA GLU A 312 16.13 16.57 -0.22
C GLU A 312 17.63 16.58 -0.52
N ALA A 313 18.40 17.41 0.19
CA ALA A 313 19.86 17.43 0.07
C ALA A 313 20.49 16.08 0.47
N LEU A 314 20.00 15.45 1.56
CA LEU A 314 20.40 14.09 1.97
C LEU A 314 20.09 13.05 0.88
N MET A 315 18.89 13.08 0.33
CA MET A 315 18.47 12.18 -0.76
C MET A 315 19.36 12.35 -1.99
N HIS A 316 19.59 13.58 -2.45
CA HIS A 316 20.48 13.83 -3.60
C HIS A 316 21.92 13.42 -3.35
N ARG A 317 22.45 13.63 -2.14
CA ARG A 317 23.78 13.17 -1.77
C ARG A 317 23.92 11.64 -1.83
N LEU A 318 22.88 10.92 -1.39
CA LEU A 318 22.82 9.47 -1.47
C LEU A 318 22.68 8.99 -2.93
N ASP A 319 21.88 9.66 -3.73
CA ASP A 319 21.69 9.36 -5.17
C ASP A 319 23.00 9.48 -5.95
N LEU A 320 23.83 10.49 -5.67
CA LEU A 320 25.19 10.62 -6.23
C LEU A 320 26.10 9.43 -5.86
N LYS A 321 25.73 8.62 -4.86
CA LYS A 321 26.41 7.38 -4.47
C LYS A 321 25.68 6.12 -4.94
N ASN A 322 24.73 6.26 -5.87
CA ASN A 322 23.85 5.19 -6.37
C ASN A 322 23.01 4.53 -5.25
N ILE A 323 22.60 5.29 -4.24
CA ILE A 323 21.73 4.86 -3.16
C ILE A 323 20.37 5.55 -3.33
N CYS A 324 19.35 4.79 -3.68
CA CYS A 324 18.00 5.29 -3.90
C CYS A 324 17.19 5.20 -2.59
N VAL A 325 16.81 6.35 -2.06
CA VAL A 325 15.89 6.52 -0.92
C VAL A 325 14.84 7.58 -1.29
N SER A 326 13.85 7.83 -0.43
CA SER A 326 12.85 8.86 -0.66
C SER A 326 12.79 9.87 0.47
N THR A 327 12.36 11.09 0.16
CA THR A 327 11.77 11.98 1.17
C THR A 327 10.30 11.63 1.33
N GLY A 328 9.72 11.72 2.54
CA GLY A 328 8.31 11.35 2.78
C GLY A 328 7.28 12.01 1.86
N SER A 329 7.67 13.05 1.11
CA SER A 329 6.82 13.85 0.23
C SER A 329 7.05 13.64 -1.26
N ALA A 330 7.59 12.52 -1.71
CA ALA A 330 8.03 12.23 -3.10
C ALA A 330 6.99 12.44 -4.23
N CYS A 331 5.76 12.81 -3.94
CA CYS A 331 4.70 13.00 -4.95
C CYS A 331 4.44 14.45 -5.37
N ASN A 332 5.21 15.46 -4.92
CA ASN A 332 4.98 16.87 -5.28
C ASN A 332 6.27 17.57 -5.72
N SER A 333 6.65 17.40 -6.97
CA SER A 333 7.87 17.91 -7.61
C SER A 333 7.96 19.44 -7.79
N GLN A 334 7.10 20.25 -7.19
CA GLN A 334 7.13 21.72 -7.39
C GLN A 334 7.05 22.60 -6.14
N GLN A 335 6.92 22.04 -4.93
CA GLN A 335 7.03 22.81 -3.69
C GLN A 335 7.50 21.90 -2.57
N THR A 336 8.52 22.28 -1.82
CA THR A 336 9.03 21.65 -0.59
C THR A 336 7.96 21.71 0.51
N LYS A 337 6.87 20.93 0.37
CA LYS A 337 5.82 20.84 1.38
C LYS A 337 6.13 19.70 2.33
N ILE A 338 6.22 20.03 3.62
CA ILE A 338 6.31 19.05 4.70
C ILE A 338 5.15 18.06 4.56
N SER A 339 5.44 16.76 4.69
CA SER A 339 4.44 15.70 4.62
C SER A 339 3.32 15.91 5.65
N HIS A 340 2.07 15.73 5.21
CA HIS A 340 0.91 15.75 6.11
C HIS A 340 0.98 14.65 7.18
N VAL A 341 1.65 13.53 6.90
CA VAL A 341 1.88 12.45 7.87
C VAL A 341 2.80 12.94 8.98
N LEU A 342 3.96 13.51 8.65
CA LEU A 342 4.90 14.03 9.63
C LEU A 342 4.30 15.18 10.47
N GLN A 343 3.49 16.04 9.85
CA GLN A 343 2.73 17.08 10.56
C GLN A 343 1.72 16.46 11.53
N ALA A 344 1.01 15.40 11.13
CA ALA A 344 0.05 14.71 11.99
C ALA A 344 0.73 14.05 13.20
N LEU A 345 1.96 13.54 13.04
CA LEU A 345 2.78 12.99 14.12
C LEU A 345 3.40 14.07 15.01
N LYS A 346 3.32 15.35 14.61
CA LYS A 346 3.92 16.49 15.33
C LYS A 346 5.43 16.35 15.53
N ILE A 347 6.13 15.94 14.47
CA ILE A 347 7.60 15.85 14.47
C ILE A 347 8.17 17.25 14.72
N PRO A 348 9.18 17.43 15.62
CA PRO A 348 9.77 18.73 15.92
C PRO A 348 10.31 19.44 14.69
N GLU A 349 10.23 20.79 14.66
CA GLU A 349 10.59 21.60 13.49
C GLU A 349 12.04 21.47 13.07
N ASP A 350 12.94 21.31 14.02
CA ASP A 350 14.37 21.09 13.83
C ASP A 350 14.72 19.73 13.23
N TYR A 351 13.78 18.78 13.23
CA TYR A 351 13.93 17.44 12.63
C TYR A 351 13.12 17.23 11.36
N ILE A 352 11.90 17.81 11.27
CA ILE A 352 10.92 17.43 10.24
C ILE A 352 11.42 17.64 8.81
N ARG A 353 12.24 18.68 8.58
CA ARG A 353 12.81 18.98 7.25
C ARG A 353 13.90 18.00 6.84
N GLY A 354 14.61 17.40 7.81
CA GLY A 354 15.65 16.40 7.61
C GLY A 354 15.15 14.99 7.44
N THR A 355 13.88 14.80 7.09
CA THR A 355 13.26 13.46 7.01
C THR A 355 13.57 12.76 5.70
N ILE A 356 14.08 11.53 5.78
CA ILE A 356 14.16 10.57 4.68
C ILE A 356 13.49 9.25 5.06
N ARG A 357 12.95 8.58 4.04
CA ARG A 357 12.40 7.23 4.17
C ARG A 357 13.34 6.23 3.50
N ILE A 358 13.73 5.20 4.22
CA ILE A 358 14.55 4.08 3.77
C ILE A 358 13.72 2.81 3.93
N THR A 359 13.47 2.10 2.83
CA THR A 359 12.66 0.90 2.84
C THR A 359 13.39 -0.23 2.11
N PHE A 360 13.89 -1.17 2.90
CA PHE A 360 14.59 -2.33 2.39
C PHE A 360 13.62 -3.31 1.70
N GLY A 361 14.09 -3.96 0.65
CA GLY A 361 13.42 -5.04 -0.06
C GLY A 361 14.26 -6.31 -0.07
N LYS A 362 13.68 -7.39 -0.63
CA LYS A 362 14.33 -8.72 -0.67
C LYS A 362 15.67 -8.74 -1.42
N GLU A 363 15.92 -7.78 -2.30
CA GLU A 363 17.15 -7.65 -3.08
C GLU A 363 18.29 -6.98 -2.30
N ASN A 364 18.00 -6.38 -1.15
CA ASN A 364 19.02 -5.76 -0.31
C ASN A 364 19.83 -6.77 0.51
N SER A 365 20.95 -6.33 1.06
CA SER A 365 21.87 -7.10 1.87
C SER A 365 22.28 -6.36 3.14
N CYS A 366 22.92 -7.06 4.08
CA CYS A 366 23.55 -6.44 5.25
C CYS A 366 24.60 -5.39 4.87
N ASP A 367 25.34 -5.60 3.78
CA ASP A 367 26.35 -4.66 3.32
C ASP A 367 25.71 -3.40 2.73
N ASP A 368 24.56 -3.51 2.04
CA ASP A 368 23.83 -2.33 1.58
C ASP A 368 23.41 -1.45 2.78
N ALA A 369 22.91 -2.06 3.86
CA ALA A 369 22.54 -1.34 5.08
C ALA A 369 23.76 -0.61 5.71
N LYS A 370 24.93 -1.27 5.78
CA LYS A 370 26.17 -0.64 6.26
C LYS A 370 26.63 0.52 5.36
N ILE A 371 26.51 0.34 4.03
CA ILE A 371 26.90 1.38 3.06
C ILE A 371 25.99 2.60 3.21
N ILE A 372 24.67 2.41 3.34
CA ILE A 372 23.72 3.49 3.59
C ILE A 372 24.09 4.21 4.90
N GLY A 373 24.28 3.47 6.00
CA GLY A 373 24.65 4.03 7.30
C GLY A 373 25.90 4.91 7.22
N LYS A 374 27.00 4.38 6.67
CA LYS A 374 28.26 5.13 6.49
C LYS A 374 28.12 6.41 5.64
N ASN A 375 27.19 6.46 4.71
CA ASN A 375 26.95 7.67 3.92
C ASN A 375 26.04 8.68 4.62
N LEU A 376 25.29 8.26 5.63
CA LEU A 376 24.47 9.14 6.47
C LEU A 376 25.23 9.71 7.66
N THR A 377 26.39 9.14 8.05
CA THR A 377 27.25 9.62 9.15
C THR A 377 28.23 10.72 8.73
N LYS A 378 28.29 11.07 7.46
CA LYS A 378 29.14 12.10 6.86
C LYS A 378 28.35 13.36 6.56
#